data_e49bd91905f5554a7c096d4aa3366c6c
#
_entry.id   e49bd91905f5554a7c096d4aa3366c6c
#
_cell.length_a   1.000
_cell.length_b   1.000
_cell.length_c   1.000
_cell.angle_alpha   90.00
_cell.angle_beta   90.00
_cell.angle_gamma   90.00
#
_symmetry.space_group_name_H-M   'P 1'
#
loop_
_entity.id
_entity.type
_entity.pdbx_description
1 polymer ?
#
loop_
_entity_poly.entity_id
_entity_poly.type
_entity_poly.pdbx_seq_one_letter_code
_entity_poly.pdbx_strand_id
1 'polypeptide(L)'
;MEKVKENKLLRKDISNLTEMYYTKPEIVKKICNTAQEKLGISKNDLIIEPSAGNGAFIESIKSMSENFLFFDISPEHPEIEEQDFLTYNYTDVQLLYSNIHVIGNPPFGRLSSIALKFIKHSTNFCDSLTFILPRSFKKDSWLRRFHKHFHLIYQEDLPENSFVFHGENINIPCLFQIWERRGYERDMPERETPYMYSFVQKLENPDISLRRVGLHAGKITTEIDDKNTSSHLFVKFDKDIKKRSKKIVEKMNKVVYSKENTVGPRSVSKQEFIQALNKIIKS
;
A
#
# COMPACT_ATOMS: atom_id res chain seq x y z
N MET A 1 -20.87 -7.21 -27.32
CA MET A 1 -21.41 -6.37 -26.23
C MET A 1 -21.71 -7.16 -24.95
N GLU A 2 -22.06 -8.43 -25.01
CA GLU A 2 -22.30 -9.29 -23.83
C GLU A 2 -21.06 -9.55 -23.00
N LYS A 3 -19.92 -9.95 -23.60
CA LYS A 3 -18.66 -10.15 -22.88
C LYS A 3 -18.13 -8.92 -22.10
N VAL A 4 -18.49 -7.70 -22.54
CA VAL A 4 -18.10 -6.46 -21.84
C VAL A 4 -19.03 -6.17 -20.65
N LYS A 5 -20.31 -6.62 -20.73
CA LYS A 5 -21.26 -6.54 -19.62
C LYS A 5 -20.97 -7.60 -18.56
N GLU A 6 -20.63 -8.82 -18.98
CA GLU A 6 -20.20 -9.91 -18.07
C GLU A 6 -18.94 -9.56 -17.28
N ASN A 7 -17.92 -9.00 -17.93
CA ASN A 7 -16.73 -8.49 -17.26
C ASN A 7 -17.00 -7.28 -16.34
N LYS A 8 -18.05 -6.50 -16.58
CA LYS A 8 -18.45 -5.40 -15.69
C LYS A 8 -19.24 -5.90 -14.48
N LEU A 9 -20.05 -6.92 -14.65
CA LEU A 9 -20.77 -7.59 -13.55
C LEU A 9 -19.79 -8.35 -12.65
N LEU A 10 -18.90 -9.18 -13.20
CA LEU A 10 -17.83 -9.83 -12.47
C LEU A 10 -16.95 -8.84 -11.68
N ARG A 11 -16.63 -7.67 -12.26
CA ARG A 11 -15.87 -6.62 -11.55
C ARG A 11 -16.67 -5.92 -10.44
N LYS A 12 -17.98 -5.92 -10.50
CA LYS A 12 -18.86 -5.32 -9.50
C LYS A 12 -19.13 -6.28 -8.35
N ASP A 13 -19.22 -7.58 -8.65
CA ASP A 13 -19.36 -8.64 -7.65
C ASP A 13 -18.04 -8.88 -6.90
N ILE A 14 -16.88 -8.79 -7.58
CA ILE A 14 -15.54 -8.84 -6.95
C ILE A 14 -15.30 -7.64 -6.01
N SER A 15 -15.97 -6.51 -6.19
CA SER A 15 -15.85 -5.35 -5.28
C SER A 15 -16.71 -5.46 -4.02
N ASN A 16 -17.65 -6.40 -3.98
CA ASN A 16 -18.56 -6.65 -2.85
C ASN A 16 -18.32 -8.01 -2.16
N LEU A 17 -17.57 -8.92 -2.79
CA LEU A 17 -17.05 -10.10 -2.13
C LEU A 17 -15.85 -9.65 -1.28
N THR A 18 -15.90 -9.94 0.01
CA THR A 18 -14.72 -9.94 0.88
C THR A 18 -13.55 -10.50 0.07
N GLU A 19 -12.43 -9.76 0.00
CA GLU A 19 -11.25 -10.12 -0.80
C GLU A 19 -10.61 -11.39 -0.20
N MET A 20 -11.12 -12.56 -0.54
CA MET A 20 -10.69 -13.87 -0.03
C MET A 20 -9.62 -14.47 -0.96
N TYR A 21 -8.48 -13.81 -1.06
CA TYR A 21 -7.32 -14.34 -1.78
C TYR A 21 -6.40 -15.07 -0.82
N TYR A 22 -6.23 -16.38 -1.02
CA TYR A 22 -5.35 -17.19 -0.19
C TYR A 22 -3.93 -17.15 -0.72
N THR A 23 -2.98 -16.93 0.17
CA THR A 23 -1.56 -16.90 -0.16
C THR A 23 -1.04 -18.33 -0.33
N LYS A 24 -0.29 -18.60 -1.38
CA LYS A 24 0.28 -19.92 -1.64
C LYS A 24 1.29 -20.35 -0.56
N PRO A 25 1.36 -21.65 -0.23
CA PRO A 25 2.24 -22.15 0.84
C PRO A 25 3.72 -21.80 0.67
N GLU A 26 4.24 -21.86 -0.56
CA GLU A 26 5.63 -21.49 -0.86
C GLU A 26 5.92 -20.01 -0.60
N ILE A 27 4.95 -19.14 -0.83
CA ILE A 27 5.04 -17.70 -0.56
C ILE A 27 4.99 -17.45 0.95
N VAL A 28 4.06 -18.10 1.65
CA VAL A 28 3.95 -18.02 3.10
C VAL A 28 5.25 -18.44 3.76
N LYS A 29 5.79 -19.61 3.37
CA LYS A 29 7.06 -20.14 3.91
C LYS A 29 8.21 -19.16 3.70
N LYS A 30 8.30 -18.56 2.52
CA LYS A 30 9.32 -17.54 2.22
C LYS A 30 9.18 -16.32 3.14
N ILE A 31 7.96 -15.79 3.31
CA ILE A 31 7.69 -14.62 4.15
C ILE A 31 8.03 -14.91 5.61
N CYS A 32 7.57 -16.04 6.15
CA CYS A 32 7.81 -16.43 7.52
C CYS A 32 9.31 -16.65 7.81
N ASN A 33 10.03 -17.36 6.93
CA ASN A 33 11.47 -17.55 7.07
C ASN A 33 12.23 -16.23 7.04
N THR A 34 11.85 -15.31 6.13
CA THR A 34 12.48 -13.98 6.05
C THR A 34 12.16 -13.16 7.30
N ALA A 35 10.93 -13.19 7.79
CA ALA A 35 10.56 -12.50 9.02
C ALA A 35 11.34 -13.03 10.23
N GLN A 36 11.43 -14.36 10.37
CA GLN A 36 12.20 -14.99 11.43
C GLN A 36 13.69 -14.60 11.40
N GLU A 37 14.30 -14.60 10.22
CA GLU A 37 15.71 -14.21 10.04
C GLU A 37 15.93 -12.72 10.36
N LYS A 38 15.07 -11.84 9.82
CA LYS A 38 15.28 -10.38 9.94
C LYS A 38 14.94 -9.82 11.31
N LEU A 39 14.01 -10.45 12.02
CA LEU A 39 13.52 -10.01 13.33
C LEU A 39 14.11 -10.82 14.49
N GLY A 40 14.74 -11.98 14.21
CA GLY A 40 15.25 -12.86 15.26
C GLY A 40 14.14 -13.50 16.10
N ILE A 41 12.97 -13.77 15.50
CA ILE A 41 11.79 -14.30 16.20
C ILE A 41 12.14 -15.62 16.91
N SER A 42 11.87 -15.66 18.21
CA SER A 42 12.17 -16.80 19.08
C SER A 42 10.92 -17.65 19.38
N LYS A 43 11.15 -18.84 19.96
CA LYS A 43 10.06 -19.74 20.39
C LYS A 43 9.15 -19.15 21.46
N ASN A 44 9.64 -18.18 22.22
CA ASN A 44 8.90 -17.55 23.33
C ASN A 44 8.11 -16.31 22.92
N ASP A 45 8.33 -15.77 21.71
CA ASP A 45 7.65 -14.58 21.23
C ASP A 45 6.20 -14.91 20.84
N LEU A 46 5.29 -13.96 20.96
CA LEU A 46 3.93 -14.15 20.46
C LEU A 46 3.83 -13.74 18.98
N ILE A 47 3.23 -14.60 18.16
CA ILE A 47 2.91 -14.28 16.78
C ILE A 47 1.38 -14.25 16.61
N ILE A 48 0.86 -13.15 16.06
CA ILE A 48 -0.56 -12.96 15.78
C ILE A 48 -0.77 -12.89 14.27
N GLU A 49 -1.62 -13.75 13.73
CA GLU A 49 -2.16 -13.61 12.38
C GLU A 49 -3.57 -13.02 12.46
N PRO A 50 -3.78 -11.79 12.00
CA PRO A 50 -5.01 -11.04 12.26
C PRO A 50 -6.14 -11.28 11.27
N SER A 51 -5.91 -12.09 10.22
CA SER A 51 -6.87 -12.42 9.15
C SER A 51 -6.45 -13.74 8.51
N ALA A 52 -6.63 -14.81 9.28
CA ALA A 52 -6.03 -16.11 8.97
C ALA A 52 -6.78 -16.93 7.89
N GLY A 53 -8.04 -16.57 7.60
CA GLY A 53 -8.85 -17.16 6.52
C GLY A 53 -8.92 -18.68 6.56
N ASN A 54 -8.27 -19.34 5.61
CA ASN A 54 -8.17 -20.81 5.53
C ASN A 54 -6.98 -21.41 6.28
N GLY A 55 -6.20 -20.61 7.03
CA GLY A 55 -5.07 -21.08 7.81
C GLY A 55 -3.75 -21.25 7.07
N ALA A 56 -3.56 -20.58 5.93
CA ALA A 56 -2.36 -20.74 5.12
C ALA A 56 -1.04 -20.48 5.86
N PHE A 57 -1.02 -19.63 6.88
CA PHE A 57 0.16 -19.30 7.68
C PHE A 57 0.36 -20.18 8.91
N ILE A 58 -0.64 -20.97 9.33
CA ILE A 58 -0.64 -21.70 10.60
C ILE A 58 0.64 -22.53 10.79
N GLU A 59 0.92 -23.44 9.86
CA GLU A 59 2.08 -24.34 9.96
C GLU A 59 3.41 -23.58 10.03
N SER A 60 3.54 -22.52 9.21
CA SER A 60 4.76 -21.72 9.21
C SER A 60 4.93 -20.95 10.52
N ILE A 61 3.86 -20.36 11.06
CA ILE A 61 3.90 -19.63 12.33
C ILE A 61 4.21 -20.58 13.49
N LYS A 62 3.58 -21.76 13.56
CA LYS A 62 3.88 -22.80 14.58
C LYS A 62 5.32 -23.27 14.52
N SER A 63 5.92 -23.29 13.33
CA SER A 63 7.34 -23.63 13.20
C SER A 63 8.27 -22.54 13.78
N MET A 64 7.81 -21.30 13.87
CA MET A 64 8.59 -20.15 14.37
C MET A 64 8.47 -19.96 15.88
N SER A 65 7.27 -20.09 16.45
CA SER A 65 6.99 -19.86 17.87
C SER A 65 6.06 -20.94 18.46
N GLU A 66 6.11 -21.08 19.80
CA GLU A 66 5.17 -21.90 20.58
C GLU A 66 3.95 -21.09 21.04
N ASN A 67 3.97 -19.76 20.87
CA ASN A 67 2.90 -18.85 21.24
C ASN A 67 2.32 -18.16 20.00
N PHE A 68 1.08 -18.44 19.69
CA PHE A 68 0.43 -17.89 18.51
C PHE A 68 -1.08 -17.65 18.75
N LEU A 69 -1.63 -16.70 18.02
CA LEU A 69 -3.06 -16.43 17.93
C LEU A 69 -3.44 -16.27 16.45
N PHE A 70 -4.51 -16.92 16.05
CA PHE A 70 -5.05 -16.84 14.69
C PHE A 70 -6.47 -16.30 14.77
N PHE A 71 -6.72 -15.18 14.13
CA PHE A 71 -8.02 -14.52 14.11
C PHE A 71 -8.57 -14.38 12.70
N ASP A 72 -9.87 -14.53 12.55
CA ASP A 72 -10.61 -14.13 11.36
C ASP A 72 -12.05 -13.82 11.72
N ILE A 73 -12.72 -12.96 10.96
CA ILE A 73 -14.14 -12.67 11.10
C ILE A 73 -15.03 -13.78 10.54
N SER A 74 -14.47 -14.68 9.72
CA SER A 74 -15.15 -15.81 9.10
C SER A 74 -14.14 -16.94 8.90
N PRO A 75 -13.75 -17.65 9.99
CA PRO A 75 -12.69 -18.66 9.95
C PRO A 75 -13.09 -19.88 9.13
N GLU A 76 -12.15 -20.40 8.33
CA GLU A 76 -12.30 -21.63 7.54
C GLU A 76 -11.42 -22.77 8.08
N HIS A 77 -10.76 -22.59 9.21
CA HIS A 77 -9.91 -23.60 9.84
C HIS A 77 -10.21 -23.69 11.35
N PRO A 78 -10.22 -24.89 11.95
CA PRO A 78 -10.64 -25.09 13.34
C PRO A 78 -9.72 -24.46 14.41
N GLU A 79 -8.48 -24.11 14.06
CA GLU A 79 -7.55 -23.45 14.97
C GLU A 79 -7.65 -21.92 14.92
N ILE A 80 -8.51 -21.37 14.09
CA ILE A 80 -8.71 -19.93 13.97
C ILE A 80 -9.89 -19.51 14.83
N GLU A 81 -9.68 -18.53 15.69
CA GLU A 81 -10.72 -17.92 16.52
C GLU A 81 -11.55 -16.93 15.68
N GLU A 82 -12.88 -17.03 15.79
CA GLU A 82 -13.78 -16.04 15.20
C GLU A 82 -13.70 -14.73 15.99
N GLN A 83 -12.92 -13.78 15.48
CA GLN A 83 -12.64 -12.51 16.14
C GLN A 83 -12.44 -11.39 15.11
N ASP A 84 -13.12 -10.26 15.29
CA ASP A 84 -12.74 -9.03 14.60
C ASP A 84 -11.46 -8.46 15.23
N PHE A 85 -10.34 -8.64 14.54
CA PHE A 85 -9.04 -8.15 15.00
C PHE A 85 -9.03 -6.65 15.30
N LEU A 86 -9.80 -5.85 14.58
CA LEU A 86 -9.85 -4.39 14.80
C LEU A 86 -10.51 -3.99 16.13
N THR A 87 -11.22 -4.91 16.77
CA THR A 87 -11.85 -4.72 18.09
C THR A 87 -11.14 -5.51 19.20
N TYR A 88 -10.13 -6.33 18.84
CA TYR A 88 -9.39 -7.15 19.80
C TYR A 88 -8.67 -6.28 20.83
N ASN A 89 -8.84 -6.65 22.12
CA ASN A 89 -8.13 -6.02 23.23
C ASN A 89 -6.80 -6.71 23.49
N TYR A 90 -5.72 -6.03 23.19
CA TYR A 90 -4.35 -6.55 23.28
C TYR A 90 -3.66 -6.29 24.64
N THR A 91 -4.37 -5.74 25.64
CA THR A 91 -3.77 -5.39 26.94
C THR A 91 -3.13 -6.59 27.63
N ASP A 92 -3.83 -7.73 27.64
CA ASP A 92 -3.35 -8.93 28.33
C ASP A 92 -2.10 -9.53 27.65
N VAL A 93 -2.07 -9.56 26.31
CA VAL A 93 -0.90 -10.08 25.59
C VAL A 93 0.34 -9.20 25.77
N GLN A 94 0.19 -7.89 25.89
CA GLN A 94 1.28 -6.97 26.22
C GLN A 94 1.86 -7.19 27.61
N LEU A 95 1.08 -7.70 28.55
CA LEU A 95 1.54 -8.03 29.89
C LEU A 95 2.27 -9.40 29.95
N LEU A 96 1.87 -10.32 29.07
CA LEU A 96 2.35 -11.70 29.09
C LEU A 96 3.60 -11.92 28.21
N TYR A 97 3.75 -11.16 27.12
CA TYR A 97 4.80 -11.38 26.14
C TYR A 97 5.70 -10.17 25.98
N SER A 98 7.01 -10.41 25.99
CA SER A 98 8.03 -9.37 25.82
C SER A 98 8.16 -8.90 24.36
N ASN A 99 7.90 -9.81 23.40
CA ASN A 99 7.93 -9.51 21.98
C ASN A 99 6.65 -10.02 21.31
N ILE A 100 6.00 -9.16 20.54
CA ILE A 100 4.76 -9.47 19.83
C ILE A 100 4.96 -9.13 18.35
N HIS A 101 4.77 -10.12 17.49
CA HIS A 101 4.89 -10.01 16.05
C HIS A 101 3.52 -10.19 15.40
N VAL A 102 3.17 -9.33 14.45
CA VAL A 102 1.93 -9.48 13.66
C VAL A 102 2.32 -9.83 12.23
N ILE A 103 1.90 -11.02 11.77
CA ILE A 103 2.27 -11.56 10.44
C ILE A 103 0.98 -11.97 9.71
N GLY A 104 0.85 -11.63 8.41
CA GLY A 104 -0.30 -12.10 7.63
C GLY A 104 -0.54 -11.35 6.33
N ASN A 105 -1.69 -11.68 5.73
CA ASN A 105 -2.19 -11.03 4.52
C ASN A 105 -3.53 -10.34 4.82
N PRO A 106 -3.52 -9.11 5.37
CA PRO A 106 -4.75 -8.43 5.75
C PRO A 106 -5.59 -8.08 4.51
N PRO A 107 -6.93 -8.03 4.64
CA PRO A 107 -7.80 -7.58 3.57
C PRO A 107 -7.46 -6.14 3.18
N PHE A 108 -7.35 -5.88 1.85
CA PHE A 108 -6.90 -4.55 1.41
C PHE A 108 -8.02 -3.51 1.51
N GLY A 109 -9.22 -3.88 1.08
CA GLY A 109 -10.35 -2.97 0.98
C GLY A 109 -10.17 -1.89 -0.11
N ARG A 110 -11.22 -1.12 -0.31
CA ARG A 110 -11.17 -0.03 -1.31
C ARG A 110 -10.05 0.96 -0.98
N LEU A 111 -9.14 1.17 -1.95
CA LEU A 111 -7.97 2.03 -1.80
C LEU A 111 -7.11 1.66 -0.56
N SER A 112 -7.00 0.37 -0.27
CA SER A 112 -6.24 -0.17 0.87
C SER A 112 -6.68 0.38 2.24
N SER A 113 -7.93 0.80 2.35
CA SER A 113 -8.44 1.42 3.59
C SER A 113 -8.52 0.45 4.76
N ILE A 114 -8.78 -0.84 4.50
CA ILE A 114 -8.84 -1.87 5.54
C ILE A 114 -7.42 -2.23 5.98
N ALA A 115 -6.50 -2.48 5.04
CA ALA A 115 -5.09 -2.74 5.37
C ALA A 115 -4.48 -1.65 6.25
N LEU A 116 -4.82 -0.37 6.00
CA LEU A 116 -4.37 0.73 6.87
C LEU A 116 -4.96 0.67 8.29
N LYS A 117 -6.19 0.18 8.47
CA LYS A 117 -6.77 -0.02 9.81
C LYS A 117 -6.03 -1.13 10.54
N PHE A 118 -5.73 -2.25 9.86
CA PHE A 118 -4.92 -3.34 10.40
C PHE A 118 -3.54 -2.85 10.82
N ILE A 119 -2.84 -2.12 9.96
CA ILE A 119 -1.53 -1.52 10.27
C ILE A 119 -1.63 -0.63 11.50
N LYS A 120 -2.60 0.29 11.53
CA LYS A 120 -2.76 1.22 12.65
C LYS A 120 -3.08 0.50 13.96
N HIS A 121 -3.95 -0.52 13.91
CA HIS A 121 -4.31 -1.29 15.10
C HIS A 121 -3.10 -2.07 15.62
N SER A 122 -2.42 -2.84 14.76
CA SER A 122 -1.23 -3.61 15.12
C SER A 122 -0.12 -2.74 15.70
N THR A 123 0.16 -1.58 15.09
CA THR A 123 1.23 -0.70 15.57
C THR A 123 0.98 -0.06 16.94
N ASN A 124 -0.18 -0.23 17.55
CA ASN A 124 -0.41 0.21 18.93
C ASN A 124 0.26 -0.73 19.95
N PHE A 125 0.42 -2.01 19.63
CA PHE A 125 0.85 -3.00 20.62
C PHE A 125 2.00 -3.91 20.19
N CYS A 126 2.21 -4.17 18.89
CA CYS A 126 3.25 -5.09 18.44
C CYS A 126 4.62 -4.45 18.34
N ASP A 127 5.66 -5.28 18.36
CA ASP A 127 7.06 -4.89 18.17
C ASP A 127 7.49 -4.99 16.72
N SER A 128 6.83 -5.85 15.94
CA SER A 128 7.04 -5.92 14.50
C SER A 128 5.76 -6.25 13.72
N LEU A 129 5.78 -5.89 12.45
CA LEU A 129 4.69 -6.09 11.51
C LEU A 129 5.24 -6.64 10.20
N THR A 130 4.75 -7.81 9.78
CA THR A 130 5.07 -8.43 8.49
C THR A 130 3.79 -8.65 7.71
N PHE A 131 3.52 -7.78 6.74
CA PHE A 131 2.29 -7.85 5.96
C PHE A 131 2.54 -7.97 4.46
N ILE A 132 1.70 -8.77 3.81
CA ILE A 132 1.48 -8.69 2.38
C ILE A 132 0.63 -7.45 2.10
N LEU A 133 1.09 -6.62 1.20
CA LEU A 133 0.47 -5.33 0.88
C LEU A 133 0.48 -5.09 -0.64
N PRO A 134 -0.47 -4.31 -1.17
CA PRO A 134 -0.41 -3.87 -2.54
C PRO A 134 0.92 -3.17 -2.87
N ARG A 135 1.44 -3.36 -4.08
CA ARG A 135 2.72 -2.77 -4.53
C ARG A 135 2.77 -1.23 -4.40
N SER A 136 1.61 -0.58 -4.33
CA SER A 136 1.53 0.87 -4.07
C SER A 136 2.14 1.31 -2.74
N PHE A 137 2.29 0.39 -1.77
CA PHE A 137 2.93 0.67 -0.48
C PHE A 137 4.43 0.98 -0.58
N LYS A 138 5.06 0.80 -1.74
CA LYS A 138 6.41 1.34 -2.03
C LYS A 138 6.45 2.87 -2.06
N LYS A 139 5.33 3.53 -2.30
CA LYS A 139 5.31 5.00 -2.39
C LYS A 139 5.47 5.65 -1.03
N ASP A 140 6.25 6.72 -0.95
CA ASP A 140 6.44 7.53 0.25
C ASP A 140 5.11 7.91 0.93
N SER A 141 4.08 8.21 0.14
CA SER A 141 2.75 8.55 0.68
C SER A 141 2.09 7.42 1.50
N TRP A 142 2.44 6.16 1.23
CA TRP A 142 1.97 4.99 1.97
C TRP A 142 2.89 4.66 3.12
N LEU A 143 4.21 4.72 2.94
CA LEU A 143 5.19 4.50 4.00
C LEU A 143 4.95 5.45 5.19
N ARG A 144 4.53 6.68 4.90
CA ARG A 144 4.18 7.68 5.93
C ARG A 144 2.92 7.35 6.74
N ARG A 145 2.14 6.34 6.35
CA ARG A 145 0.94 5.91 7.09
C ARG A 145 1.27 5.01 8.28
N PHE A 146 2.44 4.39 8.30
CA PHE A 146 2.90 3.62 9.44
C PHE A 146 3.28 4.53 10.61
N HIS A 147 3.12 4.02 11.82
CA HIS A 147 3.54 4.75 13.02
C HIS A 147 5.02 5.14 12.92
N LYS A 148 5.39 6.31 13.40
CA LYS A 148 6.73 6.88 13.22
C LYS A 148 7.86 6.03 13.85
N HIS A 149 7.56 5.33 14.92
CA HIS A 149 8.51 4.42 15.57
C HIS A 149 8.69 3.08 14.83
N PHE A 150 7.90 2.81 13.77
CA PHE A 150 8.09 1.63 12.94
C PHE A 150 9.02 1.94 11.77
N HIS A 151 10.09 1.18 11.65
CA HIS A 151 11.11 1.30 10.62
C HIS A 151 10.97 0.16 9.62
N LEU A 152 10.92 0.47 8.34
CA LEU A 152 10.94 -0.53 7.28
C LEU A 152 12.34 -1.16 7.22
N ILE A 153 12.46 -2.43 7.60
CA ILE A 153 13.73 -3.16 7.60
C ILE A 153 13.90 -4.09 6.41
N TYR A 154 12.79 -4.51 5.80
CA TYR A 154 12.80 -5.36 4.61
C TYR A 154 11.59 -5.14 3.73
N GLN A 155 11.77 -5.26 2.41
CA GLN A 155 10.71 -5.18 1.42
C GLN A 155 11.08 -6.01 0.19
N GLU A 156 10.13 -6.82 -0.30
CA GLU A 156 10.29 -7.61 -1.51
C GLU A 156 8.99 -7.74 -2.29
N ASP A 157 9.06 -7.66 -3.62
CA ASP A 157 7.92 -7.92 -4.49
C ASP A 157 7.58 -9.41 -4.51
N LEU A 158 6.31 -9.73 -4.40
CA LEU A 158 5.85 -11.09 -4.60
C LEU A 158 5.89 -11.45 -6.09
N PRO A 159 6.23 -12.72 -6.41
CA PRO A 159 6.17 -13.20 -7.79
C PRO A 159 4.74 -13.18 -8.35
N GLU A 160 4.61 -13.30 -9.65
CA GLU A 160 3.30 -13.48 -10.28
C GLU A 160 2.61 -14.74 -9.77
N ASN A 161 1.28 -14.73 -9.72
CA ASN A 161 0.48 -15.86 -9.28
C ASN A 161 0.75 -16.32 -7.83
N SER A 162 1.06 -15.40 -6.92
CA SER A 162 1.28 -15.69 -5.50
C SER A 162 0.02 -16.06 -4.72
N PHE A 163 -1.15 -15.91 -5.34
CA PHE A 163 -2.44 -16.12 -4.68
C PHE A 163 -3.31 -17.13 -5.42
N VAL A 164 -4.25 -17.72 -4.67
CA VAL A 164 -5.29 -18.61 -5.19
C VAL A 164 -6.66 -18.05 -4.82
N PHE A 165 -7.61 -18.13 -5.75
CA PHE A 165 -9.01 -17.81 -5.55
C PHE A 165 -9.87 -18.86 -6.26
N HIS A 166 -10.75 -19.53 -5.54
CA HIS A 166 -11.56 -20.65 -6.07
C HIS A 166 -10.75 -21.71 -6.85
N GLY A 167 -9.53 -22.01 -6.37
CA GLY A 167 -8.63 -22.99 -6.98
C GLY A 167 -7.83 -22.49 -8.19
N GLU A 168 -8.05 -21.25 -8.64
CA GLU A 168 -7.31 -20.66 -9.74
C GLU A 168 -6.21 -19.69 -9.27
N ASN A 169 -5.09 -19.69 -10.00
CA ASN A 169 -4.02 -18.74 -9.74
C ASN A 169 -4.42 -17.33 -10.12
N ILE A 170 -4.21 -16.39 -9.20
CA ILE A 170 -4.50 -14.98 -9.43
C ILE A 170 -3.22 -14.15 -9.32
N ASN A 171 -3.04 -13.26 -10.29
CA ASN A 171 -1.95 -12.30 -10.29
C ASN A 171 -2.42 -10.94 -9.74
N ILE A 172 -2.12 -10.68 -8.47
CA ILE A 172 -2.31 -9.40 -7.83
C ILE A 172 -0.92 -8.84 -7.52
N PRO A 173 -0.54 -7.68 -8.10
CA PRO A 173 0.76 -7.07 -7.84
C PRO A 173 0.91 -6.63 -6.38
N CYS A 174 1.53 -7.49 -5.58
CA CYS A 174 1.78 -7.28 -4.16
C CYS A 174 3.28 -7.34 -3.85
N LEU A 175 3.60 -6.95 -2.65
CA LEU A 175 4.88 -7.09 -1.99
C LEU A 175 4.65 -7.53 -0.55
N PHE A 176 5.68 -7.96 0.14
CA PHE A 176 5.63 -7.99 1.59
C PHE A 176 6.65 -7.02 2.19
N GLN A 177 6.28 -6.44 3.31
CA GLN A 177 7.11 -5.53 4.08
C GLN A 177 7.27 -6.02 5.50
N ILE A 178 8.48 -5.87 6.05
CA ILE A 178 8.79 -6.12 7.46
C ILE A 178 9.12 -4.78 8.10
N TRP A 179 8.38 -4.45 9.13
CA TRP A 179 8.52 -3.23 9.91
C TRP A 179 8.83 -3.59 11.36
N GLU A 180 9.79 -2.92 11.95
CA GLU A 180 10.23 -3.11 13.33
C GLU A 180 10.03 -1.83 14.14
N ARG A 181 9.50 -1.96 15.36
CA ARG A 181 9.39 -0.86 16.32
C ARG A 181 10.77 -0.53 16.87
N ARG A 182 11.09 0.76 16.91
CA ARG A 182 12.32 1.26 17.55
C ARG A 182 12.01 2.36 18.56
N GLY A 183 12.93 2.57 19.52
CA GLY A 183 12.80 3.60 20.55
C GLY A 183 12.85 5.04 20.05
N TYR A 184 13.10 5.25 18.75
CA TYR A 184 13.20 6.56 18.10
C TYR A 184 12.35 6.64 16.83
N GLU A 185 11.96 7.84 16.47
CA GLU A 185 11.21 8.08 15.23
C GLU A 185 12.12 7.91 14.00
N ARG A 186 11.59 7.31 12.94
CA ARG A 186 12.31 7.23 11.66
C ARG A 186 12.36 8.60 10.99
N ASP A 187 13.44 8.84 10.26
CA ASP A 187 13.56 10.02 9.42
C ASP A 187 12.49 10.01 8.32
N MET A 188 11.79 11.12 8.22
CA MET A 188 10.82 11.36 7.17
C MET A 188 11.40 12.37 6.21
N PRO A 189 11.71 11.99 4.96
CA PRO A 189 12.16 12.95 3.96
C PRO A 189 11.21 14.15 3.89
N GLU A 190 11.75 15.35 3.90
CA GLU A 190 10.94 16.56 3.78
C GLU A 190 10.13 16.53 2.47
N ARG A 191 8.88 16.96 2.57
CA ARG A 191 8.06 17.13 1.38
C ARG A 191 8.44 18.45 0.71
N GLU A 192 8.77 18.35 -0.56
CA GLU A 192 8.92 19.56 -1.34
C GLU A 192 7.58 20.31 -1.45
N THR A 193 7.67 21.62 -1.34
CA THR A 193 6.56 22.55 -1.62
C THR A 193 6.65 23.06 -3.06
N PRO A 194 5.55 23.48 -3.67
CA PRO A 194 5.57 24.11 -4.98
C PRO A 194 6.50 25.32 -5.01
N TYR A 195 7.35 25.41 -6.04
CA TYR A 195 8.28 26.51 -6.23
C TYR A 195 7.89 27.35 -7.45
N MET A 196 7.49 28.60 -7.26
CA MET A 196 7.01 29.55 -8.29
C MET A 196 5.76 29.08 -9.04
N TYR A 197 4.91 28.30 -8.38
CA TYR A 197 3.57 27.93 -8.86
C TYR A 197 2.68 27.54 -7.71
N SER A 198 1.37 27.47 -7.95
CA SER A 198 0.37 26.99 -7.00
C SER A 198 -0.56 25.95 -7.63
N PHE A 199 -1.11 25.06 -6.79
CA PHE A 199 -2.24 24.22 -7.18
C PHE A 199 -3.52 25.03 -7.00
N VAL A 200 -4.35 25.01 -8.02
CA VAL A 200 -5.59 25.81 -8.08
C VAL A 200 -6.76 24.92 -8.47
N GLN A 201 -7.97 25.43 -8.30
CA GLN A 201 -9.17 24.80 -8.83
C GLN A 201 -9.27 25.03 -10.35
N LYS A 202 -10.00 24.16 -11.06
CA LYS A 202 -10.16 24.29 -12.52
C LYS A 202 -10.71 25.65 -12.93
N LEU A 203 -11.61 26.24 -12.14
CA LEU A 203 -12.24 27.54 -12.41
C LEU A 203 -11.34 28.76 -12.12
N GLU A 204 -10.16 28.56 -11.54
CA GLU A 204 -9.23 29.65 -11.18
C GLU A 204 -8.22 29.95 -12.30
N ASN A 205 -8.56 29.66 -13.54
CA ASN A 205 -7.73 29.88 -14.72
C ASN A 205 -6.31 29.30 -14.59
N PRO A 206 -6.17 27.96 -14.47
CA PRO A 206 -4.88 27.30 -14.44
C PRO A 206 -4.15 27.44 -15.78
N ASP A 207 -2.82 27.37 -15.74
CA ASP A 207 -1.98 27.43 -16.93
C ASP A 207 -1.72 26.04 -17.52
N ILE A 208 -1.73 25.00 -16.68
CA ILE A 208 -1.55 23.61 -17.08
C ILE A 208 -2.41 22.67 -16.25
N SER A 209 -2.66 21.46 -16.81
CA SER A 209 -3.20 20.32 -16.07
C SER A 209 -2.29 19.11 -16.19
N LEU A 210 -2.20 18.32 -15.09
CA LEU A 210 -1.53 17.03 -15.03
C LEU A 210 -2.55 15.91 -14.87
N ARG A 211 -2.50 14.92 -15.74
CA ARG A 211 -3.28 13.70 -15.56
C ARG A 211 -2.65 12.80 -14.49
N ARG A 212 -3.39 12.54 -13.40
CA ARG A 212 -2.90 11.78 -12.25
C ARG A 212 -3.03 10.27 -12.40
N VAL A 213 -4.06 9.79 -13.10
CA VAL A 213 -4.44 8.37 -13.13
C VAL A 213 -4.75 7.90 -14.56
N GLY A 214 -4.57 6.58 -14.80
CA GLY A 214 -4.87 5.92 -16.06
C GLY A 214 -3.66 5.78 -16.97
N LEU A 215 -3.89 5.27 -18.18
CA LEU A 215 -2.85 4.97 -19.18
C LEU A 215 -1.91 6.15 -19.43
N HIS A 216 -2.45 7.36 -19.43
CA HIS A 216 -1.71 8.60 -19.69
C HIS A 216 -1.35 9.37 -18.40
N ALA A 217 -1.29 8.69 -17.24
CA ALA A 217 -0.86 9.34 -16.00
C ALA A 217 0.56 9.93 -16.16
N GLY A 218 0.72 11.17 -15.73
CA GLY A 218 1.95 11.97 -15.91
C GLY A 218 1.93 12.91 -17.11
N LYS A 219 0.95 12.78 -18.03
CA LYS A 219 0.83 13.70 -19.16
C LYS A 219 0.32 15.07 -18.71
N ILE A 220 0.95 16.10 -19.23
CA ILE A 220 0.66 17.50 -18.96
C ILE A 220 0.20 18.20 -20.25
N THR A 221 -0.77 19.06 -20.11
CA THR A 221 -1.29 19.88 -21.23
C THR A 221 -1.68 21.27 -20.76
N THR A 222 -1.70 22.22 -21.70
CA THR A 222 -2.27 23.56 -21.53
C THR A 222 -3.76 23.60 -21.83
N GLU A 223 -4.33 22.54 -22.39
CA GLU A 223 -5.76 22.40 -22.62
C GLU A 223 -6.45 22.01 -21.31
N ILE A 224 -7.38 22.81 -20.84
CA ILE A 224 -7.99 22.70 -19.51
C ILE A 224 -9.46 22.27 -19.57
N ASP A 225 -10.21 22.77 -20.58
CA ASP A 225 -11.68 22.76 -20.57
C ASP A 225 -12.31 21.36 -20.50
N ASP A 226 -11.72 20.38 -21.16
CA ASP A 226 -12.19 18.98 -21.19
C ASP A 226 -11.64 18.13 -20.04
N LYS A 227 -10.84 18.66 -19.12
CA LYS A 227 -10.18 17.89 -18.06
C LYS A 227 -11.07 17.73 -16.84
N ASN A 228 -11.20 16.48 -16.39
CA ASN A 228 -11.99 16.14 -15.21
C ASN A 228 -11.18 16.36 -13.92
N THR A 229 -11.76 17.04 -12.93
CA THR A 229 -11.15 17.36 -11.64
C THR A 229 -10.81 16.14 -10.80
N SER A 230 -11.52 15.00 -10.97
CA SER A 230 -11.22 13.76 -10.25
C SER A 230 -9.92 13.09 -10.70
N SER A 231 -9.49 13.35 -11.94
CA SER A 231 -8.34 12.68 -12.56
C SER A 231 -7.17 13.61 -12.87
N HIS A 232 -7.32 14.91 -12.70
CA HIS A 232 -6.29 15.90 -12.99
C HIS A 232 -5.97 16.79 -11.80
N LEU A 233 -4.74 17.26 -11.75
CA LEU A 233 -4.30 18.42 -10.95
C LEU A 233 -4.18 19.62 -11.87
N PHE A 234 -4.52 20.78 -11.35
CA PHE A 234 -4.44 22.04 -12.05
C PHE A 234 -3.42 22.94 -11.39
N VAL A 235 -2.60 23.60 -12.20
CA VAL A 235 -1.48 24.41 -11.74
C VAL A 235 -1.51 25.78 -12.41
N LYS A 236 -1.27 26.80 -11.61
CA LYS A 236 -1.07 28.18 -12.03
C LYS A 236 0.35 28.59 -11.74
N PHE A 237 1.05 29.08 -12.76
CA PHE A 237 2.41 29.57 -12.64
C PHE A 237 2.46 31.03 -12.16
N ASP A 238 3.51 31.39 -11.45
CA ASP A 238 3.86 32.77 -11.19
C ASP A 238 4.25 33.44 -12.50
N LYS A 239 4.11 34.78 -12.52
CA LYS A 239 4.27 35.62 -13.77
C LYS A 239 5.57 35.32 -14.52
N ASP A 240 6.68 35.12 -13.80
CA ASP A 240 8.00 34.89 -14.40
C ASP A 240 8.12 33.53 -15.06
N ILE A 241 7.49 32.50 -14.48
CA ILE A 241 7.49 31.16 -15.00
C ILE A 241 6.48 30.98 -16.13
N LYS A 242 5.37 31.70 -16.10
CA LYS A 242 4.32 31.60 -17.11
C LYS A 242 4.86 31.79 -18.54
N LYS A 243 5.83 32.67 -18.73
CA LYS A 243 6.48 32.90 -20.04
C LYS A 243 7.23 31.67 -20.58
N ARG A 244 7.64 30.75 -19.68
CA ARG A 244 8.36 29.51 -20.00
C ARG A 244 7.43 28.32 -20.05
N SER A 245 6.12 28.44 -19.89
CA SER A 245 5.16 27.35 -19.70
C SER A 245 5.23 26.29 -20.80
N LYS A 246 5.32 26.68 -22.08
CA LYS A 246 5.46 25.73 -23.21
C LYS A 246 6.69 24.83 -23.07
N LYS A 247 7.86 25.42 -22.78
CA LYS A 247 9.11 24.69 -22.59
C LYS A 247 9.06 23.77 -21.36
N ILE A 248 8.38 24.21 -20.29
CA ILE A 248 8.15 23.42 -19.08
C ILE A 248 7.26 22.22 -19.42
N VAL A 249 6.16 22.39 -20.12
CA VAL A 249 5.27 21.32 -20.56
C VAL A 249 6.02 20.26 -21.39
N GLU A 250 6.85 20.72 -22.35
CA GLU A 250 7.68 19.82 -23.18
C GLU A 250 8.65 19.00 -22.33
N LYS A 251 9.38 19.64 -21.38
CA LYS A 251 10.31 18.94 -20.48
C LYS A 251 9.57 17.98 -19.56
N MET A 252 8.45 18.38 -18.97
CA MET A 252 7.66 17.56 -18.07
C MET A 252 7.06 16.33 -18.76
N ASN A 253 6.64 16.43 -20.02
CA ASN A 253 6.13 15.29 -20.79
C ASN A 253 7.21 14.25 -21.12
N LYS A 254 8.49 14.58 -20.93
CA LYS A 254 9.62 13.64 -21.04
C LYS A 254 9.96 12.95 -19.70
N VAL A 255 9.37 13.41 -18.59
CA VAL A 255 9.60 12.79 -17.28
C VAL A 255 8.99 11.40 -17.24
N VAL A 256 9.81 10.42 -16.88
CA VAL A 256 9.36 9.05 -16.67
C VAL A 256 9.03 8.85 -15.19
N TYR A 257 7.75 8.66 -14.89
CA TYR A 257 7.30 8.27 -13.57
C TYR A 257 7.33 6.74 -13.42
N SER A 258 7.68 6.24 -12.24
CA SER A 258 7.74 4.79 -12.00
C SER A 258 6.39 4.11 -12.33
N LYS A 259 6.48 2.99 -13.06
CA LYS A 259 5.31 2.14 -13.38
C LYS A 259 5.13 1.02 -12.35
N GLU A 260 6.17 0.72 -11.59
CA GLU A 260 6.24 -0.47 -10.72
C GLU A 260 5.53 -0.29 -9.38
N ASN A 261 5.12 0.93 -9.05
CA ASN A 261 4.55 1.30 -7.76
C ASN A 261 3.02 1.43 -7.81
N THR A 262 2.33 0.65 -8.65
CA THR A 262 0.86 0.71 -8.75
C THR A 262 0.27 -0.68 -8.99
N VAL A 263 -0.81 -0.99 -8.28
CA VAL A 263 -1.57 -2.25 -8.41
C VAL A 263 -2.68 -2.15 -9.45
N GLY A 264 -3.07 -0.94 -9.81
CA GLY A 264 -4.13 -0.65 -10.76
C GLY A 264 -3.65 0.25 -11.88
N PRO A 265 -4.52 1.10 -12.42
CA PRO A 265 -4.13 2.06 -13.43
C PRO A 265 -2.97 2.92 -12.91
N ARG A 266 -1.98 3.15 -13.78
CA ARG A 266 -0.82 4.02 -13.47
C ARG A 266 -1.28 5.30 -12.78
N SER A 267 -0.58 5.71 -11.72
CA SER A 267 -0.90 6.94 -11.01
C SER A 267 0.36 7.73 -10.65
N VAL A 268 0.25 9.05 -10.72
CA VAL A 268 1.28 9.99 -10.27
C VAL A 268 0.76 10.71 -9.04
N SER A 269 1.52 10.66 -7.95
CA SER A 269 1.19 11.39 -6.72
C SER A 269 1.48 12.89 -6.87
N LYS A 270 0.82 13.70 -6.04
CA LYS A 270 1.07 15.14 -6.00
C LYS A 270 2.55 15.45 -5.70
N GLN A 271 3.18 14.66 -4.83
CA GLN A 271 4.58 14.86 -4.44
C GLN A 271 5.57 14.51 -5.58
N GLU A 272 5.37 13.39 -6.29
CA GLU A 272 6.18 13.05 -7.47
C GLU A 272 6.11 14.15 -8.53
N PHE A 273 4.92 14.73 -8.71
CA PHE A 273 4.75 15.86 -9.62
C PHE A 273 5.50 17.12 -9.14
N ILE A 274 5.38 17.48 -7.84
CA ILE A 274 6.08 18.63 -7.26
C ILE A 274 7.60 18.50 -7.45
N GLN A 275 8.16 17.34 -7.12
CA GLN A 275 9.59 17.09 -7.27
C GLN A 275 10.06 17.24 -8.73
N ALA A 276 9.31 16.66 -9.66
CA ALA A 276 9.64 16.77 -11.09
C ALA A 276 9.54 18.21 -11.60
N LEU A 277 8.46 18.91 -11.26
CA LEU A 277 8.23 20.27 -11.73
C LEU A 277 9.22 21.27 -11.10
N ASN A 278 9.47 21.17 -9.80
CA ASN A 278 10.48 22.00 -9.12
C ASN A 278 11.86 21.84 -9.75
N LYS A 279 12.28 20.60 -10.02
CA LYS A 279 13.57 20.31 -10.68
C LYS A 279 13.67 20.98 -12.05
N ILE A 280 12.58 20.97 -12.83
CA ILE A 280 12.56 21.58 -14.16
C ILE A 280 12.51 23.11 -14.09
N ILE A 281 11.83 23.69 -13.11
CA ILE A 281 11.77 25.16 -12.95
C ILE A 281 13.12 25.71 -12.49
N LYS A 282 13.80 25.00 -11.58
CA LYS A 282 15.13 25.39 -11.04
C LYS A 282 16.27 25.18 -12.05
N SER A 283 16.07 24.39 -13.12
CA SER A 283 17.02 24.17 -14.24
C SER A 283 16.83 25.21 -15.36
#